data_741a7b4ef46acaeb46f266012c919c4e
#
_entry.id   741a7b4ef46acaeb46f266012c919c4e
#
_cell.length_a   1.000
_cell.length_b   1.000
_cell.length_c   1.000
_cell.angle_alpha   90.00
_cell.angle_beta   90.00
_cell.angle_gamma   90.00
#
_symmetry.space_group_name_H-M   'P 1'
#
loop_
_entity.id
_entity.type
_entity.pdbx_description
1 polymer ?
#
loop_
_entity_poly.entity_id
_entity_poly.type
_entity_poly.pdbx_seq_one_letter_code
_entity_poly.pdbx_strand_id
1 'polypeptide(L)'
;MDAISGSNTAHRGRNAALLAALLGWLFDGFEMGLFPLVGPRALEDLLAGAAGKEAATAWFGSIMAVFLVGAACGGVFFGWLGDRIGRVRAMSLSILTYAIFTGICGLAQTPLQIAAARFIASLGMGGEWALGVALVSELWPDASRPLLAGLIGAAANFGYLLVAIVSIMLTRIAGAAHDTLVNAGLSAATVDWLTRGDAWRLLMMAGAVPGLLVFFIRMAVPESARWEESRAHGGTSHWATRDLLGVLVGSLAVLGIVAVWMPGGLATSWGGAAGGATTLAAFVVALGGFLLPVLGYLRRAQIAGAIAPHARGSIVRTMLLAACLSGVALMGTWGSMQWLPKWAIGLDKAAVAAGGQANWQVKEMTQMATSTGAIVGTFAVALLAGRFGRRIVYAGLCLASLATIAILYRGTAGYGWGFLAASFLASTTTAGFYGWFPLALPELFPTVVRTTAQGFAFNFGRVLAAVGSLQTAPLIAYFARGLDPARAELDAFPRAGLALSVIYLVGLVLVWLIPETRGKPLPE
;
A
#
# COMPACT_ATOMS: atom_id res chain seq x y z
N MET A 1 -26.74 37.99 -13.25
CA MET A 1 -27.14 36.62 -12.86
C MET A 1 -26.12 35.57 -13.27
N ASP A 2 -25.32 35.80 -14.30
CA ASP A 2 -24.35 34.78 -14.83
C ASP A 2 -23.11 34.54 -13.97
N ALA A 3 -22.67 35.53 -13.18
CA ALA A 3 -21.50 35.35 -12.31
C ALA A 3 -21.75 34.42 -11.09
N ILE A 4 -22.99 34.36 -10.60
CA ILE A 4 -23.39 33.50 -9.47
C ILE A 4 -23.62 32.07 -9.94
N SER A 5 -24.08 31.85 -11.17
CA SER A 5 -24.26 30.51 -11.74
C SER A 5 -22.90 29.84 -12.09
N GLY A 6 -21.92 30.62 -12.57
CA GLY A 6 -20.57 30.14 -12.87
C GLY A 6 -19.77 29.75 -11.62
N SER A 7 -19.93 30.47 -10.50
CA SER A 7 -19.28 30.11 -9.24
C SER A 7 -19.85 28.80 -8.63
N ASN A 8 -21.15 28.60 -8.70
CA ASN A 8 -21.82 27.39 -8.19
C ASN A 8 -21.46 26.12 -9.00
N THR A 9 -21.31 26.23 -10.31
CA THR A 9 -20.90 25.10 -11.17
C THR A 9 -19.44 24.74 -10.95
N ALA A 10 -18.54 25.71 -10.80
CA ALA A 10 -17.13 25.49 -10.47
C ALA A 10 -16.95 24.83 -9.08
N HIS A 11 -17.71 25.28 -8.08
CA HIS A 11 -17.71 24.67 -6.74
C HIS A 11 -18.27 23.24 -6.74
N ARG A 12 -19.34 22.96 -7.49
CA ARG A 12 -19.91 21.60 -7.63
C ARG A 12 -18.93 20.64 -8.30
N GLY A 13 -18.26 21.07 -9.37
CA GLY A 13 -17.25 20.26 -10.06
C GLY A 13 -16.06 19.92 -9.16
N ARG A 14 -15.59 20.88 -8.37
CA ARG A 14 -14.48 20.68 -7.41
C ARG A 14 -14.83 19.66 -6.32
N ASN A 15 -16.01 19.78 -5.72
CA ASN A 15 -16.45 18.85 -4.66
C ASN A 15 -16.69 17.44 -5.21
N ALA A 16 -17.23 17.30 -6.42
CA ALA A 16 -17.38 16.00 -7.08
C ALA A 16 -16.03 15.32 -7.36
N ALA A 17 -15.02 16.09 -7.80
CA ALA A 17 -13.67 15.60 -8.02
C ALA A 17 -13.02 15.10 -6.70
N LEU A 18 -13.19 15.85 -5.60
CA LEU A 18 -12.71 15.43 -4.28
C LEU A 18 -13.39 14.14 -3.81
N LEU A 19 -14.72 14.08 -3.90
CA LEU A 19 -15.49 12.91 -3.49
C LEU A 19 -15.07 11.67 -4.29
N ALA A 20 -14.92 11.80 -5.60
CA ALA A 20 -14.47 10.73 -6.47
C ALA A 20 -13.05 10.26 -6.12
N ALA A 21 -12.13 11.18 -5.78
CA ALA A 21 -10.79 10.85 -5.33
C ALA A 21 -10.80 10.14 -3.97
N LEU A 22 -11.58 10.65 -3.00
CA LEU A 22 -11.69 10.02 -1.67
C LEU A 22 -12.31 8.62 -1.74
N LEU A 23 -13.32 8.41 -2.59
CA LEU A 23 -13.91 7.09 -2.82
C LEU A 23 -12.89 6.14 -3.48
N GLY A 24 -12.11 6.63 -4.45
CA GLY A 24 -11.04 5.84 -5.04
C GLY A 24 -10.06 5.34 -3.98
N TRP A 25 -9.50 6.24 -3.16
CA TRP A 25 -8.58 5.86 -2.08
C TRP A 25 -9.21 4.99 -0.99
N LEU A 26 -10.50 5.19 -0.69
CA LEU A 26 -11.22 4.31 0.23
C LEU A 26 -11.25 2.88 -0.30
N PHE A 27 -11.55 2.70 -1.57
CA PHE A 27 -11.61 1.36 -2.16
C PHE A 27 -10.23 0.76 -2.47
N ASP A 28 -9.21 1.58 -2.72
CA ASP A 28 -7.81 1.13 -2.68
C ASP A 28 -7.46 0.56 -1.31
N GLY A 29 -7.85 1.26 -0.24
CA GLY A 29 -7.66 0.79 1.13
C GLY A 29 -8.44 -0.49 1.43
N PHE A 30 -9.67 -0.62 0.93
CA PHE A 30 -10.46 -1.85 1.02
C PHE A 30 -9.71 -3.03 0.39
N GLU A 31 -9.21 -2.85 -0.81
CA GLU A 31 -8.45 -3.87 -1.55
C GLU A 31 -7.14 -4.23 -0.84
N MET A 32 -6.38 -3.23 -0.38
CA MET A 32 -5.14 -3.45 0.38
C MET A 32 -5.39 -4.23 1.68
N GLY A 33 -6.50 -3.98 2.35
CA GLY A 33 -6.88 -4.63 3.60
C GLY A 33 -7.39 -6.07 3.46
N LEU A 34 -7.79 -6.48 2.24
CA LEU A 34 -8.32 -7.83 1.99
C LEU A 34 -7.30 -8.91 2.32
N PHE A 35 -6.12 -8.86 1.72
CA PHE A 35 -5.18 -9.98 1.82
C PHE A 35 -4.59 -10.17 3.23
N PRO A 36 -4.22 -9.13 4.00
CA PRO A 36 -3.84 -9.29 5.41
C PRO A 36 -4.91 -10.03 6.25
N LEU A 37 -6.18 -9.81 5.91
CA LEU A 37 -7.32 -10.38 6.63
C LEU A 37 -7.63 -11.84 6.24
N VAL A 38 -7.62 -12.14 4.93
CA VAL A 38 -8.01 -13.47 4.41
C VAL A 38 -6.83 -14.35 4.06
N GLY A 39 -5.66 -13.78 3.78
CA GLY A 39 -4.49 -14.50 3.29
C GLY A 39 -4.04 -15.66 4.17
N PRO A 40 -3.98 -15.54 5.51
CA PRO A 40 -3.64 -16.66 6.37
C PRO A 40 -4.55 -17.88 6.17
N ARG A 41 -5.87 -17.67 6.11
CA ARG A 41 -6.85 -18.74 5.89
C ARG A 41 -6.83 -19.27 4.46
N ALA A 42 -6.68 -18.39 3.48
CA ALA A 42 -6.56 -18.79 2.08
C ALA A 42 -5.34 -19.70 1.86
N LEU A 43 -4.20 -19.36 2.47
CA LEU A 43 -2.98 -20.16 2.36
C LEU A 43 -3.04 -21.46 3.15
N GLU A 44 -3.68 -21.48 4.33
CA GLU A 44 -3.97 -22.70 5.08
C GLU A 44 -4.87 -23.65 4.24
N ASP A 45 -5.89 -23.13 3.56
CA ASP A 45 -6.81 -23.91 2.70
C ASP A 45 -6.08 -24.47 1.45
N LEU A 46 -5.26 -23.65 0.78
CA LEU A 46 -4.56 -24.04 -0.45
C LEU A 46 -3.36 -24.96 -0.23
N LEU A 47 -2.75 -24.92 0.96
CA LEU A 47 -1.55 -25.69 1.33
C LEU A 47 -1.86 -26.77 2.37
N ALA A 48 -3.02 -27.42 2.31
CA ALA A 48 -3.49 -28.39 3.29
C ALA A 48 -2.42 -29.43 3.67
N GLY A 49 -2.02 -29.48 4.99
CA GLY A 49 -1.07 -30.43 5.55
C GLY A 49 -0.03 -29.84 6.51
N ALA A 50 0.70 -30.70 7.25
CA ALA A 50 1.67 -30.30 8.29
C ALA A 50 2.88 -29.49 7.74
N ALA A 51 3.33 -29.78 6.53
CA ALA A 51 4.36 -29.01 5.83
C ALA A 51 3.85 -27.62 5.37
N GLY A 52 2.54 -27.39 5.45
CA GLY A 52 1.89 -26.19 4.93
C GLY A 52 2.08 -24.92 5.77
N LYS A 53 2.30 -25.00 7.09
CA LYS A 53 2.32 -23.80 7.96
C LYS A 53 3.52 -22.88 7.69
N GLU A 54 4.71 -23.44 7.58
CA GLU A 54 5.92 -22.67 7.29
C GLU A 54 5.89 -22.12 5.86
N ALA A 55 5.45 -22.94 4.91
CA ALA A 55 5.22 -22.52 3.53
C ALA A 55 4.13 -21.43 3.44
N ALA A 56 3.05 -21.52 4.20
CA ALA A 56 2.02 -20.50 4.24
C ALA A 56 2.55 -19.14 4.73
N THR A 57 3.42 -19.12 5.73
CA THR A 57 4.06 -17.90 6.24
C THR A 57 4.97 -17.27 5.18
N ALA A 58 5.77 -18.07 4.49
CA ALA A 58 6.65 -17.60 3.42
C ALA A 58 5.85 -17.10 2.19
N TRP A 59 4.79 -17.82 1.79
CA TRP A 59 3.88 -17.37 0.73
C TRP A 59 3.15 -16.08 1.08
N PHE A 60 2.74 -15.91 2.34
CA PHE A 60 2.11 -14.68 2.78
C PHE A 60 3.03 -13.47 2.56
N GLY A 61 4.28 -13.55 3.01
CA GLY A 61 5.29 -12.50 2.77
C GLY A 61 5.56 -12.26 1.29
N SER A 62 5.65 -13.33 0.48
CA SER A 62 5.89 -13.24 -0.95
C SER A 62 4.73 -12.54 -1.68
N ILE A 63 3.48 -12.86 -1.36
CA ILE A 63 2.30 -12.24 -1.98
C ILE A 63 2.18 -10.76 -1.57
N MET A 64 2.50 -10.42 -0.30
CA MET A 64 2.57 -9.04 0.15
C MET A 64 3.64 -8.25 -0.62
N ALA A 65 4.79 -8.85 -0.85
CA ALA A 65 5.86 -8.22 -1.62
C ALA A 65 5.49 -8.05 -3.11
N VAL A 66 4.92 -9.09 -3.73
CA VAL A 66 4.40 -9.04 -5.12
C VAL A 66 3.41 -7.90 -5.29
N PHE A 67 2.52 -7.72 -4.33
CA PHE A 67 1.55 -6.62 -4.33
C PHE A 67 2.24 -5.24 -4.29
N LEU A 68 3.22 -5.03 -3.42
CA LEU A 68 3.99 -3.78 -3.36
C LEU A 68 4.74 -3.50 -4.66
N VAL A 69 5.32 -4.54 -5.26
CA VAL A 69 6.02 -4.46 -6.56
C VAL A 69 5.06 -4.07 -7.67
N GLY A 70 3.92 -4.74 -7.77
CA GLY A 70 2.90 -4.42 -8.76
C GLY A 70 2.42 -2.97 -8.64
N ALA A 71 2.16 -2.50 -7.41
CA ALA A 71 1.77 -1.12 -7.18
C ALA A 71 2.89 -0.11 -7.54
N ALA A 72 4.16 -0.45 -7.31
CA ALA A 72 5.28 0.39 -7.74
C ALA A 72 5.37 0.51 -9.27
N CYS A 73 5.26 -0.62 -9.98
CA CYS A 73 5.26 -0.67 -11.45
C CYS A 73 4.05 0.06 -12.04
N GLY A 74 2.88 -0.17 -11.45
CA GLY A 74 1.62 0.41 -11.87
C GLY A 74 1.59 1.93 -11.77
N GLY A 75 2.23 2.49 -10.74
CA GLY A 75 2.34 3.93 -10.57
C GLY A 75 3.03 4.62 -11.76
N VAL A 76 4.07 4.01 -12.30
CA VAL A 76 4.76 4.54 -13.48
C VAL A 76 3.98 4.25 -14.77
N PHE A 77 3.46 3.02 -14.92
CA PHE A 77 2.71 2.62 -16.10
C PHE A 77 1.42 3.43 -16.30
N PHE A 78 0.59 3.54 -15.28
CA PHE A 78 -0.67 4.29 -15.37
C PHE A 78 -0.44 5.81 -15.36
N GLY A 79 0.65 6.30 -14.75
CA GLY A 79 1.08 7.69 -14.89
C GLY A 79 1.38 8.04 -16.35
N TRP A 80 2.20 7.22 -17.02
CA TRP A 80 2.49 7.35 -18.46
C TRP A 80 1.22 7.21 -19.32
N LEU A 81 0.36 6.26 -19.00
CA LEU A 81 -0.90 6.05 -19.73
C LEU A 81 -1.83 7.26 -19.58
N GLY A 82 -1.94 7.83 -18.37
CA GLY A 82 -2.74 9.02 -18.09
C GLY A 82 -2.33 10.25 -18.88
N ASP A 83 -1.04 10.40 -19.14
CA ASP A 83 -0.54 11.47 -19.99
C ASP A 83 -0.94 11.27 -21.47
N ARG A 84 -1.10 10.01 -21.92
CA ARG A 84 -1.42 9.68 -23.32
C ARG A 84 -2.90 9.65 -23.65
N ILE A 85 -3.71 8.99 -22.82
CA ILE A 85 -5.14 8.75 -23.14
C ILE A 85 -6.09 9.64 -22.33
N GLY A 86 -5.55 10.40 -21.37
CA GLY A 86 -6.31 11.22 -20.44
C GLY A 86 -6.27 10.66 -19.03
N ARG A 87 -6.34 11.55 -18.05
CA ARG A 87 -6.20 11.19 -16.63
C ARG A 87 -7.39 10.37 -16.14
N VAL A 88 -8.62 10.77 -16.47
CA VAL A 88 -9.85 10.09 -16.06
C VAL A 88 -9.95 8.70 -16.70
N ARG A 89 -9.61 8.58 -17.99
CA ARG A 89 -9.62 7.28 -18.69
C ARG A 89 -8.59 6.31 -18.12
N ALA A 90 -7.35 6.78 -17.87
CA ALA A 90 -6.32 5.95 -17.28
C ALA A 90 -6.70 5.48 -15.87
N MET A 91 -7.29 6.37 -15.04
CA MET A 91 -7.80 6.01 -13.72
C MET A 91 -8.95 5.00 -13.79
N SER A 92 -9.85 5.12 -14.77
CA SER A 92 -10.93 4.15 -14.97
C SER A 92 -10.41 2.75 -15.34
N LEU A 93 -9.40 2.68 -16.22
CA LEU A 93 -8.74 1.41 -16.55
C LEU A 93 -7.99 0.82 -15.35
N SER A 94 -7.34 1.66 -14.57
CA SER A 94 -6.65 1.29 -13.32
C SER A 94 -7.63 0.61 -12.35
N ILE A 95 -8.77 1.24 -12.08
CA ILE A 95 -9.82 0.72 -11.20
C ILE A 95 -10.38 -0.60 -11.73
N LEU A 96 -10.68 -0.68 -13.01
CA LEU A 96 -11.19 -1.90 -13.63
C LEU A 96 -10.19 -3.05 -13.52
N THR A 97 -8.89 -2.76 -13.69
CA THR A 97 -7.83 -3.76 -13.56
C THR A 97 -7.79 -4.33 -12.14
N TYR A 98 -7.72 -3.49 -11.11
CA TYR A 98 -7.65 -4.03 -9.76
C TYR A 98 -8.95 -4.73 -9.33
N ALA A 99 -10.12 -4.21 -9.72
CA ALA A 99 -11.39 -4.82 -9.37
C ALA A 99 -11.52 -6.24 -9.95
N ILE A 100 -11.25 -6.42 -11.23
CA ILE A 100 -11.33 -7.72 -11.90
C ILE A 100 -10.34 -8.71 -11.27
N PHE A 101 -9.07 -8.33 -11.14
CA PHE A 101 -8.05 -9.26 -10.67
C PHE A 101 -8.11 -9.55 -9.18
N THR A 102 -8.65 -8.64 -8.36
CA THR A 102 -9.00 -8.95 -6.97
C THR A 102 -10.11 -10.00 -6.89
N GLY A 103 -11.15 -9.88 -7.72
CA GLY A 103 -12.19 -10.90 -7.83
C GLY A 103 -11.65 -12.26 -8.31
N ILE A 104 -10.75 -12.26 -9.29
CA ILE A 104 -10.08 -13.48 -9.80
C ILE A 104 -9.28 -14.19 -8.71
N CYS A 105 -8.70 -13.46 -7.72
CA CYS A 105 -8.02 -14.10 -6.59
C CYS A 105 -8.93 -15.09 -5.84
N GLY A 106 -10.24 -14.85 -5.78
CA GLY A 106 -11.21 -15.77 -5.16
C GLY A 106 -11.36 -17.11 -5.88
N LEU A 107 -10.97 -17.19 -7.17
CA LEU A 107 -11.00 -18.42 -7.98
C LEU A 107 -9.70 -19.22 -7.89
N ALA A 108 -8.67 -18.72 -7.21
CA ALA A 108 -7.36 -19.34 -7.16
C ALA A 108 -7.38 -20.72 -6.50
N GLN A 109 -6.58 -21.63 -7.07
CA GLN A 109 -6.38 -22.99 -6.58
C GLN A 109 -4.95 -23.21 -6.04
N THR A 110 -4.04 -22.25 -6.28
CA THR A 110 -2.67 -22.30 -5.80
C THR A 110 -2.23 -20.93 -5.28
N PRO A 111 -1.27 -20.86 -4.35
CA PRO A 111 -0.70 -19.58 -3.88
C PRO A 111 -0.07 -18.75 -5.00
N LEU A 112 0.50 -19.40 -6.03
CA LEU A 112 1.09 -18.71 -7.18
C LEU A 112 0.02 -17.98 -8.01
N GLN A 113 -1.18 -18.56 -8.15
CA GLN A 113 -2.29 -17.90 -8.84
C GLN A 113 -2.75 -16.66 -8.09
N ILE A 114 -2.82 -16.73 -6.74
CA ILE A 114 -3.08 -15.53 -5.92
C ILE A 114 -1.99 -14.49 -6.16
N ALA A 115 -0.71 -14.88 -6.10
CA ALA A 115 0.42 -13.96 -6.32
C ALA A 115 0.33 -13.26 -7.69
N ALA A 116 0.07 -14.01 -8.76
CA ALA A 116 -0.05 -13.46 -10.11
C ALA A 116 -1.25 -12.50 -10.25
N ALA A 117 -2.42 -12.89 -9.74
CA ALA A 117 -3.61 -12.05 -9.78
C ALA A 117 -3.44 -10.79 -8.92
N ARG A 118 -2.84 -10.91 -7.72
CA ARG A 118 -2.49 -9.77 -6.84
C ARG A 118 -1.48 -8.83 -7.48
N PHE A 119 -0.50 -9.33 -8.23
CA PHE A 119 0.42 -8.49 -8.98
C PHE A 119 -0.32 -7.61 -9.99
N ILE A 120 -1.20 -8.20 -10.79
CA ILE A 120 -1.95 -7.46 -11.82
C ILE A 120 -2.96 -6.49 -11.16
N ALA A 121 -3.64 -6.92 -10.09
CA ALA A 121 -4.52 -6.04 -9.34
C ALA A 121 -3.76 -4.81 -8.82
N SER A 122 -2.60 -5.02 -8.21
CA SER A 122 -1.81 -3.93 -7.65
C SER A 122 -1.18 -3.01 -8.71
N LEU A 123 -0.91 -3.51 -9.93
CA LEU A 123 -0.57 -2.65 -11.07
C LEU A 123 -1.67 -1.59 -11.30
N GLY A 124 -2.94 -2.00 -11.28
CA GLY A 124 -4.06 -1.08 -11.36
C GLY A 124 -4.00 -0.01 -10.28
N MET A 125 -3.88 -0.40 -9.04
CA MET A 125 -3.93 0.50 -7.88
C MET A 125 -2.79 1.53 -7.82
N GLY A 126 -1.59 1.16 -8.34
CA GLY A 126 -0.38 1.98 -8.19
C GLY A 126 -0.46 3.39 -8.78
N GLY A 127 -1.22 3.57 -9.86
CA GLY A 127 -1.33 4.85 -10.58
C GLY A 127 -2.22 5.88 -9.88
N GLU A 128 -3.16 5.43 -9.09
CA GLU A 128 -4.23 6.29 -8.56
C GLU A 128 -3.73 7.30 -7.54
N TRP A 129 -2.78 6.90 -6.67
CA TRP A 129 -2.29 7.75 -5.59
C TRP A 129 -1.63 9.06 -6.10
N ALA A 130 -0.68 8.96 -7.01
CA ALA A 130 0.08 10.11 -7.48
C ALA A 130 -0.80 11.11 -8.27
N LEU A 131 -1.70 10.59 -9.10
CA LEU A 131 -2.63 11.39 -9.89
C LEU A 131 -3.67 12.11 -9.01
N GLY A 132 -4.21 11.41 -8.02
CA GLY A 132 -5.21 11.95 -7.10
C GLY A 132 -4.63 13.01 -6.17
N VAL A 133 -3.44 12.79 -5.59
CA VAL A 133 -2.76 13.78 -4.73
C VAL A 133 -2.42 15.05 -5.52
N ALA A 134 -1.92 14.92 -6.74
CA ALA A 134 -1.63 16.06 -7.60
C ALA A 134 -2.91 16.87 -7.90
N LEU A 135 -3.99 16.20 -8.29
CA LEU A 135 -5.26 16.83 -8.59
C LEU A 135 -5.82 17.62 -7.40
N VAL A 136 -5.83 16.99 -6.21
CA VAL A 136 -6.35 17.66 -4.99
C VAL A 136 -5.46 18.84 -4.60
N SER A 137 -4.12 18.71 -4.67
CA SER A 137 -3.20 19.80 -4.33
C SER A 137 -3.32 21.02 -5.26
N GLU A 138 -3.72 20.80 -6.54
CA GLU A 138 -3.92 21.87 -7.53
C GLU A 138 -5.26 22.59 -7.38
N LEU A 139 -6.28 21.91 -6.87
CA LEU A 139 -7.64 22.44 -6.79
C LEU A 139 -7.93 23.21 -5.50
N TRP A 140 -7.11 23.05 -4.45
CA TRP A 140 -7.39 23.64 -3.13
C TRP A 140 -6.35 24.66 -2.67
N PRO A 141 -6.79 25.72 -1.93
CA PRO A 141 -5.91 26.73 -1.36
C PRO A 141 -4.93 26.15 -0.34
N ASP A 142 -3.78 26.81 -0.17
CA ASP A 142 -2.68 26.42 0.71
C ASP A 142 -3.11 26.19 2.16
N ALA A 143 -4.03 26.99 2.68
CA ALA A 143 -4.52 26.91 4.06
C ALA A 143 -5.24 25.58 4.39
N SER A 144 -5.85 24.91 3.41
CA SER A 144 -6.58 23.64 3.59
C SER A 144 -5.75 22.40 3.31
N ARG A 145 -4.51 22.52 2.83
CA ARG A 145 -3.64 21.38 2.49
C ARG A 145 -3.44 20.37 3.62
N PRO A 146 -3.16 20.77 4.88
CA PRO A 146 -2.99 19.80 5.96
C PRO A 146 -4.26 18.96 6.21
N LEU A 147 -5.44 19.58 6.17
CA LEU A 147 -6.71 18.88 6.34
C LEU A 147 -6.96 17.90 5.20
N LEU A 148 -6.73 18.33 3.96
CA LEU A 148 -6.90 17.47 2.78
C LEU A 148 -5.91 16.31 2.75
N ALA A 149 -4.65 16.53 3.14
CA ALA A 149 -3.66 15.48 3.27
C ALA A 149 -4.09 14.44 4.33
N GLY A 150 -4.65 14.91 5.45
CA GLY A 150 -5.24 14.03 6.46
C GLY A 150 -6.42 13.22 5.93
N LEU A 151 -7.32 13.85 5.16
CA LEU A 151 -8.47 13.18 4.51
C LEU A 151 -8.02 12.11 3.51
N ILE A 152 -7.02 12.40 2.69
CA ILE A 152 -6.44 11.45 1.73
C ILE A 152 -5.91 10.21 2.46
N GLY A 153 -5.06 10.42 3.47
CA GLY A 153 -4.50 9.33 4.24
C GLY A 153 -5.54 8.54 5.03
N ALA A 154 -6.57 9.21 5.55
CA ALA A 154 -7.67 8.58 6.28
C ALA A 154 -8.59 7.78 5.35
N ALA A 155 -8.84 8.23 4.12
CA ALA A 155 -9.76 7.56 3.19
C ALA A 155 -9.36 6.09 2.95
N ALA A 156 -8.09 5.80 2.69
CA ALA A 156 -7.61 4.43 2.56
C ALA A 156 -7.80 3.62 3.86
N ASN A 157 -7.60 4.22 5.02
CA ASN A 157 -7.78 3.53 6.30
C ASN A 157 -9.26 3.29 6.64
N PHE A 158 -10.18 4.13 6.17
CA PHE A 158 -11.62 3.80 6.18
C PHE A 158 -11.93 2.58 5.32
N GLY A 159 -11.22 2.37 4.20
CA GLY A 159 -11.31 1.15 3.39
C GLY A 159 -10.87 -0.10 4.15
N TYR A 160 -9.75 -0.03 4.87
CA TYR A 160 -9.31 -1.12 5.77
C TYR A 160 -10.34 -1.44 6.87
N LEU A 161 -10.98 -0.42 7.42
CA LEU A 161 -12.07 -0.61 8.40
C LEU A 161 -13.29 -1.27 7.75
N LEU A 162 -13.66 -0.80 6.57
CA LEU A 162 -14.82 -1.31 5.83
C LEU A 162 -14.65 -2.79 5.47
N VAL A 163 -13.46 -3.23 5.02
CA VAL A 163 -13.22 -4.63 4.69
C VAL A 163 -13.34 -5.55 5.91
N ALA A 164 -12.94 -5.09 7.11
CA ALA A 164 -13.12 -5.85 8.33
C ALA A 164 -14.62 -6.05 8.66
N ILE A 165 -15.42 -4.99 8.50
CA ILE A 165 -16.87 -5.04 8.70
C ILE A 165 -17.51 -6.00 7.68
N VAL A 166 -17.15 -5.87 6.39
CA VAL A 166 -17.66 -6.74 5.32
C VAL A 166 -17.24 -8.19 5.55
N SER A 167 -16.02 -8.46 6.06
CA SER A 167 -15.58 -9.81 6.45
C SER A 167 -16.48 -10.42 7.50
N ILE A 168 -16.80 -9.69 8.57
CA ILE A 168 -17.71 -10.15 9.63
C ILE A 168 -19.10 -10.46 9.05
N MET A 169 -19.63 -9.58 8.21
CA MET A 169 -20.95 -9.76 7.59
C MET A 169 -20.98 -10.98 6.67
N LEU A 170 -19.99 -11.11 5.79
CA LEU A 170 -19.92 -12.23 4.84
C LEU A 170 -19.73 -13.58 5.52
N THR A 171 -18.90 -13.66 6.56
CA THR A 171 -18.71 -14.90 7.31
C THR A 171 -20.00 -15.35 7.98
N ARG A 172 -20.80 -14.41 8.53
CA ARG A 172 -22.12 -14.72 9.11
C ARG A 172 -23.13 -15.13 8.06
N ILE A 173 -23.21 -14.39 6.94
CA ILE A 173 -24.14 -14.68 5.85
C ILE A 173 -23.78 -16.02 5.20
N ALA A 174 -22.52 -16.32 4.96
CA ALA A 174 -22.08 -17.57 4.34
C ALA A 174 -22.46 -18.78 5.18
N GLY A 175 -22.32 -18.71 6.52
CA GLY A 175 -22.77 -19.77 7.43
C GLY A 175 -24.28 -19.97 7.43
N ALA A 176 -25.05 -18.87 7.35
CA ALA A 176 -26.54 -18.93 7.35
C ALA A 176 -27.15 -19.23 5.98
N ALA A 177 -26.42 -18.94 4.89
CA ALA A 177 -26.94 -19.04 3.53
C ALA A 177 -26.62 -20.37 2.84
N HIS A 178 -25.84 -21.27 3.48
CA HIS A 178 -25.44 -22.54 2.87
C HIS A 178 -26.66 -23.28 2.29
N ASP A 179 -27.65 -23.56 3.11
CA ASP A 179 -28.85 -24.30 2.70
C ASP A 179 -29.69 -23.50 1.70
N THR A 180 -29.75 -22.18 1.86
CA THR A 180 -30.44 -21.28 0.92
C THR A 180 -29.82 -21.32 -0.46
N LEU A 181 -28.48 -21.29 -0.56
CA LEU A 181 -27.74 -21.35 -1.82
C LEU A 181 -27.86 -22.72 -2.50
N VAL A 182 -27.84 -23.81 -1.73
CA VAL A 182 -28.10 -25.15 -2.24
C VAL A 182 -29.53 -25.26 -2.76
N ASN A 183 -30.54 -24.78 -2.01
CA ASN A 183 -31.94 -24.77 -2.42
C ASN A 183 -32.19 -23.87 -3.64
N ALA A 184 -31.36 -22.84 -3.85
CA ALA A 184 -31.37 -21.98 -5.04
C ALA A 184 -30.75 -22.64 -6.29
N GLY A 185 -30.29 -23.90 -6.18
CA GLY A 185 -29.79 -24.69 -7.32
C GLY A 185 -28.26 -24.75 -7.45
N LEU A 186 -27.50 -24.18 -6.52
CA LEU A 186 -26.04 -24.37 -6.47
C LEU A 186 -25.72 -25.76 -5.91
N SER A 187 -24.71 -26.44 -6.49
CA SER A 187 -24.28 -27.73 -5.92
C SER A 187 -23.70 -27.53 -4.52
N ALA A 188 -23.96 -28.45 -3.59
CA ALA A 188 -23.39 -28.40 -2.23
C ALA A 188 -21.86 -28.30 -2.28
N ALA A 189 -21.19 -29.01 -3.18
CA ALA A 189 -19.74 -28.94 -3.36
C ALA A 189 -19.25 -27.54 -3.76
N THR A 190 -20.02 -26.81 -4.57
CA THR A 190 -19.69 -25.41 -4.94
C THR A 190 -19.86 -24.48 -3.76
N VAL A 191 -20.92 -24.65 -2.98
CA VAL A 191 -21.16 -23.83 -1.79
C VAL A 191 -20.08 -24.08 -0.74
N ASP A 192 -19.74 -25.34 -0.47
CA ASP A 192 -18.65 -25.72 0.44
C ASP A 192 -17.30 -25.15 -0.01
N TRP A 193 -17.02 -25.20 -1.30
CA TRP A 193 -15.77 -24.63 -1.85
C TRP A 193 -15.72 -23.10 -1.68
N LEU A 194 -16.83 -22.38 -1.88
CA LEU A 194 -16.91 -20.93 -1.73
C LEU A 194 -16.82 -20.48 -0.26
N THR A 195 -17.39 -21.25 0.66
CA THR A 195 -17.52 -20.86 2.08
C THR A 195 -16.40 -21.38 2.97
N ARG A 196 -15.58 -22.32 2.47
CA ARG A 196 -14.43 -22.87 3.20
C ARG A 196 -13.43 -21.79 3.63
N GLY A 197 -12.74 -22.01 4.76
CA GLY A 197 -11.68 -21.13 5.24
C GLY A 197 -12.15 -19.71 5.57
N ASP A 198 -13.24 -19.57 6.32
CA ASP A 198 -13.88 -18.30 6.66
C ASP A 198 -14.40 -17.53 5.42
N ALA A 199 -14.85 -18.26 4.41
CA ALA A 199 -15.38 -17.71 3.15
C ALA A 199 -14.42 -16.75 2.43
N TRP A 200 -13.10 -17.00 2.52
CA TRP A 200 -12.08 -16.14 1.94
C TRP A 200 -12.26 -15.89 0.44
N ARG A 201 -12.78 -16.89 -0.30
CA ARG A 201 -13.07 -16.76 -1.73
C ARG A 201 -14.16 -15.74 -1.99
N LEU A 202 -15.25 -15.82 -1.24
CA LEU A 202 -16.36 -14.86 -1.35
C LEU A 202 -15.90 -13.45 -1.00
N LEU A 203 -15.05 -13.28 0.02
CA LEU A 203 -14.54 -11.97 0.40
C LEU A 203 -13.62 -11.38 -0.66
N MET A 204 -12.75 -12.20 -1.29
CA MET A 204 -11.94 -11.77 -2.43
C MET A 204 -12.82 -11.37 -3.63
N MET A 205 -13.86 -12.15 -3.96
CA MET A 205 -14.81 -11.81 -5.02
C MET A 205 -15.59 -10.54 -4.71
N ALA A 206 -16.05 -10.37 -3.47
CA ALA A 206 -16.74 -9.18 -3.02
C ALA A 206 -15.84 -7.92 -3.11
N GLY A 207 -14.53 -8.09 -3.01
CA GLY A 207 -13.55 -7.02 -3.21
C GLY A 207 -13.58 -6.38 -4.59
N ALA A 208 -14.12 -7.07 -5.60
CA ALA A 208 -14.31 -6.51 -6.94
C ALA A 208 -15.46 -5.48 -7.01
N VAL A 209 -16.49 -5.65 -6.20
CA VAL A 209 -17.74 -4.87 -6.29
C VAL A 209 -17.51 -3.36 -6.08
N PRO A 210 -16.83 -2.91 -5.02
CA PRO A 210 -16.54 -1.50 -4.82
C PRO A 210 -15.73 -0.88 -5.97
N GLY A 211 -14.73 -1.61 -6.48
CA GLY A 211 -13.94 -1.15 -7.61
C GLY A 211 -14.77 -0.97 -8.88
N LEU A 212 -15.65 -1.91 -9.18
CA LEU A 212 -16.59 -1.77 -10.31
C LEU A 212 -17.51 -0.57 -10.14
N LEU A 213 -18.02 -0.31 -8.92
CA LEU A 213 -18.86 0.85 -8.65
C LEU A 213 -18.11 2.16 -8.93
N VAL A 214 -16.88 2.29 -8.47
CA VAL A 214 -16.04 3.49 -8.73
C VAL A 214 -15.74 3.63 -10.22
N PHE A 215 -15.53 2.54 -10.93
CA PHE A 215 -15.37 2.56 -12.39
C PHE A 215 -16.57 3.22 -13.08
N PHE A 216 -17.79 2.82 -12.76
CA PHE A 216 -19.00 3.43 -13.33
C PHE A 216 -19.15 4.91 -12.95
N ILE A 217 -18.87 5.29 -11.69
CA ILE A 217 -18.89 6.68 -11.25
C ILE A 217 -17.90 7.52 -12.05
N ARG A 218 -16.69 7.01 -12.26
CA ARG A 218 -15.66 7.72 -13.02
C ARG A 218 -15.94 7.85 -14.51
N MET A 219 -16.65 6.91 -15.11
CA MET A 219 -17.11 7.05 -16.50
C MET A 219 -18.04 8.26 -16.70
N ALA A 220 -18.73 8.69 -15.66
CA ALA A 220 -19.58 9.88 -15.68
C ALA A 220 -18.81 11.19 -15.43
N VAL A 221 -17.53 11.14 -15.06
CA VAL A 221 -16.70 12.33 -14.79
C VAL A 221 -16.02 12.78 -16.09
N PRO A 222 -16.15 14.06 -16.50
CA PRO A 222 -15.49 14.58 -17.69
C PRO A 222 -13.96 14.61 -17.52
N GLU A 223 -13.23 14.55 -18.65
CA GLU A 223 -11.78 14.65 -18.65
C GLU A 223 -11.30 16.04 -18.18
N SER A 224 -10.07 16.14 -17.74
CA SER A 224 -9.46 17.39 -17.27
C SER A 224 -9.35 18.41 -18.41
N ALA A 225 -9.99 19.57 -18.28
CA ALA A 225 -9.90 20.66 -19.24
C ALA A 225 -8.44 21.10 -19.51
N ARG A 226 -7.60 21.12 -18.47
CA ARG A 226 -6.17 21.41 -18.61
C ARG A 226 -5.42 20.37 -19.47
N TRP A 227 -5.79 19.10 -19.38
CA TRP A 227 -5.20 18.05 -20.21
C TRP A 227 -5.62 18.21 -21.67
N GLU A 228 -6.90 18.51 -21.91
CA GLU A 228 -7.44 18.76 -23.27
C GLU A 228 -6.76 19.97 -23.91
N GLU A 229 -6.56 21.04 -23.15
CA GLU A 229 -5.86 22.24 -23.58
C GLU A 229 -4.37 21.98 -23.89
N SER A 230 -3.67 21.26 -23.00
CA SER A 230 -2.29 20.85 -23.21
C SER A 230 -2.13 19.95 -24.45
N ARG A 231 -3.09 19.05 -24.68
CA ARG A 231 -3.12 18.19 -25.85
C ARG A 231 -3.35 18.99 -27.15
N ALA A 232 -4.25 19.96 -27.12
CA ALA A 232 -4.53 20.83 -28.26
C ALA A 232 -3.32 21.66 -28.70
N HIS A 233 -2.45 22.04 -27.74
CA HIS A 233 -1.22 22.80 -27.99
C HIS A 233 0.03 21.92 -28.24
N GLY A 234 -0.14 20.60 -28.42
CA GLY A 234 0.97 19.66 -28.68
C GLY A 234 1.89 19.42 -27.46
N GLY A 235 1.51 19.88 -26.30
CA GLY A 235 2.26 19.82 -25.04
C GLY A 235 2.13 18.50 -24.27
N THR A 236 1.83 17.39 -24.96
CA THR A 236 1.71 16.09 -24.30
C THR A 236 3.06 15.54 -23.89
N SER A 237 3.23 15.44 -22.63
CA SER A 237 4.21 14.73 -21.80
C SER A 237 5.64 14.62 -22.35
N HIS A 238 6.60 15.01 -21.52
CA HIS A 238 8.02 14.76 -21.75
C HIS A 238 8.43 13.27 -21.65
N TRP A 239 7.45 12.34 -21.55
CA TRP A 239 7.68 10.90 -21.55
C TRP A 239 7.88 10.35 -22.97
N ALA A 240 8.93 9.55 -23.17
CA ALA A 240 9.15 8.82 -24.41
C ALA A 240 8.71 7.34 -24.25
N THR A 241 8.22 6.70 -25.32
CA THR A 241 7.83 5.28 -25.28
C THR A 241 8.99 4.37 -24.84
N ARG A 242 10.23 4.70 -25.23
CA ARG A 242 11.44 3.99 -24.80
C ARG A 242 11.66 4.00 -23.29
N ASP A 243 11.08 4.97 -22.55
CA ASP A 243 11.21 5.05 -21.11
C ASP A 243 10.52 3.86 -20.43
N LEU A 244 9.47 3.29 -21.06
CA LEU A 244 8.82 2.07 -20.60
C LEU A 244 9.75 0.85 -20.58
N LEU A 245 10.76 0.79 -21.45
CA LEU A 245 11.74 -0.29 -21.39
C LEU A 245 12.52 -0.28 -20.07
N GLY A 246 12.89 0.91 -19.58
CA GLY A 246 13.52 1.05 -18.27
C GLY A 246 12.60 0.56 -17.15
N VAL A 247 11.32 0.96 -17.18
CA VAL A 247 10.32 0.49 -16.22
C VAL A 247 10.15 -1.01 -16.26
N LEU A 248 10.08 -1.60 -17.47
CA LEU A 248 9.97 -3.06 -17.65
C LEU A 248 11.17 -3.78 -17.04
N VAL A 249 12.40 -3.33 -17.35
CA VAL A 249 13.63 -3.90 -16.79
C VAL A 249 13.64 -3.79 -15.26
N GLY A 250 13.31 -2.62 -14.73
CA GLY A 250 13.20 -2.40 -13.28
C GLY A 250 12.16 -3.33 -12.64
N SER A 251 11.00 -3.47 -13.25
CA SER A 251 9.92 -4.33 -12.78
C SER A 251 10.32 -5.81 -12.77
N LEU A 252 10.95 -6.29 -13.86
CA LEU A 252 11.45 -7.66 -13.95
C LEU A 252 12.54 -7.94 -12.91
N ALA A 253 13.41 -6.97 -12.64
CA ALA A 253 14.43 -7.10 -11.61
C ALA A 253 13.82 -7.24 -10.20
N VAL A 254 12.78 -6.45 -9.88
CA VAL A 254 12.10 -6.55 -8.57
C VAL A 254 11.29 -7.85 -8.47
N LEU A 255 10.64 -8.30 -9.54
CA LEU A 255 10.00 -9.62 -9.58
C LEU A 255 11.03 -10.74 -9.40
N GLY A 256 12.24 -10.58 -9.95
CA GLY A 256 13.38 -11.47 -9.70
C GLY A 256 13.76 -11.55 -8.22
N ILE A 257 13.76 -10.41 -7.49
CA ILE A 257 13.97 -10.40 -6.04
C ILE A 257 12.89 -11.25 -5.33
N VAL A 258 11.63 -11.09 -5.70
CA VAL A 258 10.54 -11.90 -5.12
C VAL A 258 10.76 -13.39 -5.42
N ALA A 259 11.07 -13.74 -6.67
CA ALA A 259 11.31 -15.12 -7.08
C ALA A 259 12.49 -15.78 -6.34
N VAL A 260 13.50 -15.00 -5.93
CA VAL A 260 14.62 -15.49 -5.11
C VAL A 260 14.16 -15.96 -3.73
N TRP A 261 13.23 -15.23 -3.11
CA TRP A 261 12.82 -15.45 -1.71
C TRP A 261 11.50 -16.20 -1.53
N MET A 262 10.75 -16.44 -2.61
CA MET A 262 9.50 -17.20 -2.49
C MET A 262 9.80 -18.69 -2.21
N PRO A 263 8.83 -19.45 -1.66
CA PRO A 263 9.00 -20.89 -1.40
C PRO A 263 9.42 -21.64 -2.66
N GLY A 264 10.50 -22.43 -2.55
CA GLY A 264 11.14 -23.10 -3.69
C GLY A 264 12.03 -22.20 -4.55
N GLY A 265 12.23 -20.94 -4.17
CA GLY A 265 13.10 -20.00 -4.87
C GLY A 265 14.60 -20.24 -4.63
N LEU A 266 15.44 -19.44 -5.32
CA LEU A 266 16.90 -19.61 -5.32
C LEU A 266 17.56 -19.46 -3.94
N ALA A 267 17.00 -18.64 -3.05
CA ALA A 267 17.54 -18.47 -1.70
C ALA A 267 17.44 -19.75 -0.86
N THR A 268 16.44 -20.59 -1.12
CA THR A 268 16.27 -21.88 -0.44
C THR A 268 17.29 -22.92 -0.93
N SER A 269 17.70 -22.86 -2.20
CA SER A 269 18.63 -23.80 -2.82
C SER A 269 20.10 -23.35 -2.75
N TRP A 270 20.37 -22.05 -2.86
CA TRP A 270 21.74 -21.48 -2.91
C TRP A 270 22.23 -20.93 -1.57
N GLY A 271 21.34 -20.85 -0.56
CA GLY A 271 21.65 -20.29 0.75
C GLY A 271 21.43 -18.77 0.83
N GLY A 272 21.28 -18.28 2.07
CA GLY A 272 20.91 -16.89 2.33
C GLY A 272 21.91 -15.85 1.83
N ALA A 273 23.21 -16.16 1.82
CA ALA A 273 24.25 -15.23 1.33
C ALA A 273 24.14 -15.01 -0.18
N ALA A 274 23.95 -16.08 -0.96
CA ALA A 274 23.77 -15.98 -2.41
C ALA A 274 22.42 -15.29 -2.74
N GLY A 275 21.36 -15.59 -1.99
CA GLY A 275 20.08 -14.88 -2.09
C GLY A 275 20.22 -13.39 -1.81
N GLY A 276 20.99 -12.99 -0.80
CA GLY A 276 21.28 -11.61 -0.48
C GLY A 276 22.08 -10.89 -1.58
N ALA A 277 23.12 -11.52 -2.12
CA ALA A 277 23.92 -10.97 -3.22
C ALA A 277 23.07 -10.76 -4.49
N THR A 278 22.25 -11.74 -4.84
CA THR A 278 21.33 -11.66 -5.98
C THR A 278 20.29 -10.55 -5.78
N THR A 279 19.77 -10.41 -4.57
CA THR A 279 18.84 -9.33 -4.20
C THR A 279 19.48 -7.96 -4.38
N LEU A 280 20.71 -7.78 -3.91
CA LEU A 280 21.44 -6.51 -4.06
C LEU A 280 21.68 -6.19 -5.53
N ALA A 281 22.13 -7.14 -6.34
CA ALA A 281 22.35 -6.96 -7.77
C ALA A 281 21.03 -6.60 -8.49
N ALA A 282 19.95 -7.33 -8.23
CA ALA A 282 18.64 -7.06 -8.80
C ALA A 282 18.08 -5.69 -8.33
N PHE A 283 18.34 -5.30 -7.08
CA PHE A 283 17.95 -3.98 -6.57
C PHE A 283 18.67 -2.83 -7.30
N VAL A 284 19.96 -2.97 -7.61
CA VAL A 284 20.72 -1.99 -8.41
C VAL A 284 20.14 -1.89 -9.83
N VAL A 285 19.81 -3.02 -10.45
CA VAL A 285 19.15 -3.05 -11.76
C VAL A 285 17.76 -2.39 -11.70
N ALA A 286 17.00 -2.67 -10.65
CA ALA A 286 15.68 -2.07 -10.43
C ALA A 286 15.78 -0.54 -10.27
N LEU A 287 16.71 -0.08 -9.43
CA LEU A 287 16.97 1.35 -9.26
C LEU A 287 17.32 2.03 -10.59
N GLY A 288 18.22 1.44 -11.36
CA GLY A 288 18.56 1.93 -12.70
C GLY A 288 17.35 1.95 -13.62
N GLY A 289 16.60 0.85 -13.67
CA GLY A 289 15.42 0.70 -14.52
C GLY A 289 14.34 1.74 -14.25
N PHE A 290 14.05 2.04 -12.99
CA PHE A 290 13.07 3.07 -12.61
C PHE A 290 13.63 4.50 -12.69
N LEU A 291 14.92 4.70 -12.45
CA LEU A 291 15.54 6.02 -12.43
C LEU A 291 15.84 6.55 -13.85
N LEU A 292 16.28 5.69 -14.79
CA LEU A 292 16.62 6.09 -16.15
C LEU A 292 15.48 6.81 -16.90
N PRO A 293 14.22 6.32 -16.87
CA PRO A 293 13.08 7.04 -17.43
C PRO A 293 12.90 8.44 -16.86
N VAL A 294 13.01 8.57 -15.54
CA VAL A 294 12.87 9.85 -14.84
C VAL A 294 14.01 10.82 -15.21
N LEU A 295 15.23 10.33 -15.28
CA LEU A 295 16.38 11.13 -15.74
C LEU A 295 16.21 11.58 -17.20
N GLY A 296 15.66 10.72 -18.05
CA GLY A 296 15.28 11.04 -19.44
C GLY A 296 14.22 12.13 -19.50
N TYR A 297 13.18 12.01 -18.68
CA TYR A 297 12.13 13.02 -18.53
C TYR A 297 12.70 14.37 -18.10
N LEU A 298 13.48 14.41 -17.01
CA LEU A 298 14.11 15.63 -16.50
C LEU A 298 15.04 16.29 -17.54
N ARG A 299 15.78 15.47 -18.30
CA ARG A 299 16.64 15.98 -19.40
C ARG A 299 15.80 16.65 -20.48
N ARG A 300 14.70 16.06 -20.90
CA ARG A 300 13.80 16.64 -21.92
C ARG A 300 13.12 17.92 -21.43
N ALA A 301 12.66 17.94 -20.15
CA ALA A 301 12.13 19.13 -19.52
C ALA A 301 13.16 20.27 -19.42
N GLN A 302 14.44 19.93 -19.16
CA GLN A 302 15.55 20.89 -19.16
C GLN A 302 15.82 21.44 -20.57
N ILE A 303 15.84 20.59 -21.60
CA ILE A 303 16.03 21.03 -23.01
C ILE A 303 14.90 21.95 -23.45
N ALA A 304 13.66 21.67 -23.01
CA ALA A 304 12.50 22.50 -23.25
C ALA A 304 12.48 23.83 -22.43
N GLY A 305 13.50 24.07 -21.61
CA GLY A 305 13.58 25.29 -20.77
C GLY A 305 12.66 25.28 -19.55
N ALA A 306 11.96 24.16 -19.29
CA ALA A 306 11.00 24.04 -18.18
C ALA A 306 11.67 23.90 -16.80
N ILE A 307 12.94 23.49 -16.74
CA ILE A 307 13.77 23.44 -15.52
C ILE A 307 15.15 24.01 -15.79
N ALA A 308 15.70 24.70 -14.78
CA ALA A 308 17.03 25.27 -14.87
C ALA A 308 18.12 24.17 -14.90
N PRO A 309 19.23 24.36 -15.65
CA PRO A 309 20.31 23.37 -15.79
C PRO A 309 20.88 22.87 -14.45
N HIS A 310 21.05 23.77 -13.49
CA HIS A 310 21.61 23.47 -12.17
C HIS A 310 20.60 22.77 -11.23
N ALA A 311 19.29 22.85 -11.49
CA ALA A 311 18.25 22.30 -10.63
C ALA A 311 18.12 20.77 -10.73
N ARG A 312 18.53 20.16 -11.87
CA ARG A 312 18.38 18.72 -12.10
C ARG A 312 19.01 17.85 -11.01
N GLY A 313 20.24 18.16 -10.61
CA GLY A 313 20.95 17.38 -9.58
C GLY A 313 20.25 17.47 -8.22
N SER A 314 19.76 18.65 -7.84
CA SER A 314 19.01 18.87 -6.60
C SER A 314 17.68 18.11 -6.62
N ILE A 315 16.95 18.14 -7.74
CA ILE A 315 15.68 17.40 -7.90
C ILE A 315 15.92 15.90 -7.72
N VAL A 316 16.92 15.33 -8.40
CA VAL A 316 17.24 13.89 -8.31
C VAL A 316 17.64 13.50 -6.88
N ARG A 317 18.49 14.30 -6.22
CA ARG A 317 18.87 14.06 -4.83
C ARG A 317 17.64 14.06 -3.91
N THR A 318 16.76 15.04 -4.04
CA THR A 318 15.54 15.16 -3.23
C THR A 318 14.60 14.00 -3.51
N MET A 319 14.47 13.55 -4.77
CA MET A 319 13.66 12.38 -5.14
C MET A 319 14.16 11.10 -4.47
N LEU A 320 15.47 10.85 -4.49
CA LEU A 320 16.07 9.67 -3.87
C LEU A 320 15.91 9.69 -2.36
N LEU A 321 16.13 10.85 -1.71
CA LEU A 321 15.88 11.01 -0.27
C LEU A 321 14.41 10.80 0.08
N ALA A 322 13.49 11.37 -0.69
CA ALA A 322 12.06 11.18 -0.51
C ALA A 322 11.63 9.72 -0.72
N ALA A 323 12.26 9.00 -1.67
CA ALA A 323 12.03 7.57 -1.87
C ALA A 323 12.51 6.73 -0.68
N CYS A 324 13.67 7.06 -0.11
CA CYS A 324 14.14 6.41 1.11
C CYS A 324 13.21 6.68 2.31
N LEU A 325 12.76 7.93 2.50
CA LEU A 325 11.80 8.25 3.54
C LEU A 325 10.46 7.52 3.34
N SER A 326 9.95 7.44 2.11
CA SER A 326 8.77 6.65 1.79
C SER A 326 9.00 5.16 2.08
N GLY A 327 10.18 4.63 1.74
CA GLY A 327 10.57 3.25 2.01
C GLY A 327 10.60 2.93 3.50
N VAL A 328 11.13 3.83 4.34
CA VAL A 328 11.14 3.69 5.81
C VAL A 328 9.73 3.52 6.35
N ALA A 329 8.81 4.41 6.00
CA ALA A 329 7.43 4.36 6.50
C ALA A 329 6.68 3.12 5.99
N LEU A 330 6.81 2.83 4.70
CA LEU A 330 6.16 1.68 4.06
C LEU A 330 6.71 0.36 4.61
N MET A 331 8.05 0.24 4.79
CA MET A 331 8.66 -0.97 5.34
C MET A 331 8.20 -1.25 6.78
N GLY A 332 8.12 -0.22 7.61
CA GLY A 332 7.61 -0.35 8.97
C GLY A 332 6.15 -0.81 9.02
N THR A 333 5.32 -0.33 8.10
CA THR A 333 3.91 -0.74 8.00
C THR A 333 3.76 -2.14 7.40
N TRP A 334 4.35 -2.39 6.23
CA TRP A 334 4.15 -3.63 5.46
C TRP A 334 4.99 -4.81 5.96
N GLY A 335 6.16 -4.55 6.55
CA GLY A 335 6.99 -5.59 7.14
C GLY A 335 6.55 -6.03 8.54
N SER A 336 5.80 -5.19 9.27
CA SER A 336 5.44 -5.45 10.67
C SER A 336 3.93 -5.40 10.90
N MET A 337 3.28 -4.25 10.69
CA MET A 337 1.88 -4.02 11.09
C MET A 337 0.87 -4.84 10.30
N GLN A 338 1.09 -5.06 9.02
CA GLN A 338 0.17 -5.84 8.17
C GLN A 338 0.12 -7.34 8.52
N TRP A 339 1.04 -7.80 9.36
CA TRP A 339 1.08 -9.17 9.85
C TRP A 339 0.31 -9.37 11.18
N LEU A 340 -0.15 -8.29 11.81
CA LEU A 340 -0.84 -8.35 13.11
C LEU A 340 -2.08 -9.24 13.12
N PRO A 341 -2.96 -9.25 12.09
CA PRO A 341 -4.10 -10.16 12.09
C PRO A 341 -3.68 -11.64 12.16
N LYS A 342 -2.58 -12.00 11.47
CA LYS A 342 -2.03 -13.36 11.51
C LYS A 342 -1.48 -13.70 12.91
N TRP A 343 -0.73 -12.79 13.52
CA TRP A 343 -0.19 -12.98 14.86
C TRP A 343 -1.30 -13.07 15.91
N ALA A 344 -2.34 -12.24 15.82
CA ALA A 344 -3.50 -12.27 16.70
C ALA A 344 -4.22 -13.63 16.67
N ILE A 345 -4.42 -14.21 15.47
CA ILE A 345 -4.96 -15.58 15.33
C ILE A 345 -4.08 -16.59 16.07
N GLY A 346 -2.75 -16.46 15.97
CA GLY A 346 -1.80 -17.33 16.66
C GLY A 346 -1.91 -17.22 18.18
N LEU A 347 -2.01 -15.98 18.71
CA LEU A 347 -2.18 -15.71 20.14
C LEU A 347 -3.49 -16.31 20.67
N ASP A 348 -4.59 -16.17 19.93
CA ASP A 348 -5.88 -16.73 20.31
C ASP A 348 -5.88 -18.26 20.32
N LYS A 349 -5.34 -18.89 19.25
CA LYS A 349 -5.16 -20.34 19.18
C LYS A 349 -4.34 -20.88 20.35
N ALA A 350 -3.26 -20.19 20.75
CA ALA A 350 -2.44 -20.58 21.88
C ALA A 350 -3.20 -20.47 23.22
N ALA A 351 -4.01 -19.43 23.39
CA ALA A 351 -4.85 -19.24 24.56
C ALA A 351 -5.92 -20.35 24.68
N VAL A 352 -6.57 -20.71 23.56
CA VAL A 352 -7.54 -21.81 23.50
C VAL A 352 -6.88 -23.15 23.83
N ALA A 353 -5.69 -23.43 23.29
CA ALA A 353 -4.94 -24.63 23.58
C ALA A 353 -4.53 -24.74 25.07
N ALA A 354 -4.41 -23.62 25.77
CA ALA A 354 -4.17 -23.55 27.21
C ALA A 354 -5.45 -23.62 28.07
N GLY A 355 -6.61 -23.93 27.47
CA GLY A 355 -7.91 -24.05 28.16
C GLY A 355 -8.71 -22.74 28.23
N GLY A 356 -8.28 -21.68 27.57
CA GLY A 356 -9.03 -20.43 27.43
C GLY A 356 -10.18 -20.54 26.43
N GLN A 357 -11.05 -19.53 26.44
CA GLN A 357 -12.13 -19.43 25.45
C GLN A 357 -11.63 -18.72 24.19
N ALA A 358 -12.13 -19.15 23.02
CA ALA A 358 -11.87 -18.47 21.77
C ALA A 358 -12.47 -17.05 21.77
N ASN A 359 -11.72 -16.09 21.32
CA ASN A 359 -12.20 -14.72 21.18
C ASN A 359 -13.00 -14.57 19.88
N TRP A 360 -13.93 -13.63 19.89
CA TRP A 360 -14.77 -13.35 18.74
C TRP A 360 -14.03 -12.54 17.68
N GLN A 361 -14.04 -12.98 16.42
CA GLN A 361 -13.58 -12.22 15.24
C GLN A 361 -12.19 -11.58 15.41
N VAL A 362 -11.23 -12.36 15.86
CA VAL A 362 -9.88 -11.90 16.28
C VAL A 362 -9.17 -11.07 15.20
N LYS A 363 -9.16 -11.55 13.96
CA LYS A 363 -8.47 -10.87 12.85
C LYS A 363 -9.16 -9.57 12.45
N GLU A 364 -10.50 -9.58 12.43
CA GLU A 364 -11.30 -8.41 12.08
C GLU A 364 -11.22 -7.33 13.17
N MET A 365 -11.32 -7.71 14.43
CA MET A 365 -11.17 -6.78 15.55
C MET A 365 -9.76 -6.17 15.57
N THR A 366 -8.73 -6.96 15.27
CA THR A 366 -7.36 -6.44 15.13
C THR A 366 -7.27 -5.44 13.96
N GLN A 367 -7.84 -5.75 12.82
CA GLN A 367 -7.88 -4.85 11.67
C GLN A 367 -8.66 -3.56 11.98
N MET A 368 -9.81 -3.65 12.67
CA MET A 368 -10.58 -2.48 13.09
C MET A 368 -9.79 -1.59 14.06
N ALA A 369 -9.09 -2.17 15.03
CA ALA A 369 -8.26 -1.43 15.97
C ALA A 369 -7.11 -0.70 15.23
N THR A 370 -6.40 -1.39 14.35
CA THR A 370 -5.31 -0.79 13.58
C THR A 370 -5.81 0.27 12.61
N SER A 371 -6.91 0.04 11.90
CA SER A 371 -7.48 1.00 10.95
C SER A 371 -7.97 2.27 11.64
N THR A 372 -8.64 2.12 12.78
CA THR A 372 -9.12 3.28 13.57
C THR A 372 -7.93 4.10 14.10
N GLY A 373 -6.89 3.43 14.60
CA GLY A 373 -5.64 4.10 14.98
C GLY A 373 -5.01 4.85 13.81
N ALA A 374 -4.96 4.22 12.64
CA ALA A 374 -4.41 4.82 11.41
C ALA A 374 -5.21 6.06 10.96
N ILE A 375 -6.55 6.03 11.02
CA ILE A 375 -7.41 7.19 10.73
C ILE A 375 -7.04 8.36 11.65
N VAL A 376 -6.98 8.12 12.95
CA VAL A 376 -6.60 9.15 13.94
C VAL A 376 -5.19 9.67 13.66
N GLY A 377 -4.25 8.77 13.42
CA GLY A 377 -2.85 9.10 13.16
C GLY A 377 -2.65 9.96 11.91
N THR A 378 -3.29 9.60 10.79
CA THR A 378 -3.16 10.35 9.54
C THR A 378 -3.67 11.78 9.66
N PHE A 379 -4.82 12.00 10.31
CA PHE A 379 -5.33 13.34 10.58
C PHE A 379 -4.44 14.14 11.54
N ALA A 380 -4.12 13.56 12.69
CA ALA A 380 -3.31 14.23 13.70
C ALA A 380 -1.95 14.66 13.13
N VAL A 381 -1.29 13.76 12.41
CA VAL A 381 0.05 14.02 11.85
C VAL A 381 0.03 15.06 10.74
N ALA A 382 -0.96 15.05 9.86
CA ALA A 382 -1.08 16.07 8.83
C ALA A 382 -1.24 17.48 9.46
N LEU A 383 -2.06 17.62 10.50
CA LEU A 383 -2.24 18.87 11.24
C LEU A 383 -0.97 19.28 12.00
N LEU A 384 -0.34 18.34 12.70
CA LEU A 384 0.92 18.59 13.41
C LEU A 384 2.04 19.00 12.45
N ALA A 385 2.16 18.34 11.29
CA ALA A 385 3.14 18.70 10.27
C ALA A 385 2.88 20.10 9.69
N GLY A 386 1.61 20.48 9.55
CA GLY A 386 1.23 21.85 9.20
C GLY A 386 1.71 22.88 10.24
N ARG A 387 1.62 22.54 11.54
CA ARG A 387 1.92 23.44 12.64
C ARG A 387 3.40 23.49 13.06
N PHE A 388 4.08 22.33 13.13
CA PHE A 388 5.44 22.22 13.70
C PHE A 388 6.54 22.03 12.65
N GLY A 389 6.18 21.80 11.38
CA GLY A 389 7.13 21.57 10.31
C GLY A 389 7.26 20.09 9.93
N ARG A 390 7.70 19.85 8.68
CA ARG A 390 7.71 18.51 8.08
C ARG A 390 8.79 17.63 8.67
N ARG A 391 9.99 18.19 8.88
CA ARG A 391 11.15 17.46 9.44
C ARG A 391 10.91 17.01 10.87
N ILE A 392 10.49 17.92 11.74
CA ILE A 392 10.30 17.65 13.18
C ILE A 392 9.22 16.59 13.38
N VAL A 393 8.10 16.70 12.65
CA VAL A 393 6.99 15.74 12.79
C VAL A 393 7.37 14.38 12.24
N TYR A 394 8.09 14.30 11.13
CA TYR A 394 8.58 13.00 10.61
C TYR A 394 9.56 12.34 11.60
N ALA A 395 10.51 13.10 12.17
CA ALA A 395 11.44 12.59 13.18
C ALA A 395 10.70 12.10 14.44
N GLY A 396 9.72 12.89 14.90
CA GLY A 396 8.87 12.51 16.02
C GLY A 396 8.07 11.23 15.77
N LEU A 397 7.55 11.06 14.54
CA LEU A 397 6.90 9.82 14.12
C LEU A 397 7.83 8.61 14.14
N CYS A 398 9.07 8.75 13.68
CA CYS A 398 10.05 7.66 13.75
C CYS A 398 10.26 7.20 15.19
N LEU A 399 10.46 8.13 16.13
CA LEU A 399 10.63 7.83 17.56
C LEU A 399 9.36 7.22 18.18
N ALA A 400 8.20 7.81 17.89
CA ALA A 400 6.92 7.33 18.39
C ALA A 400 6.59 5.93 17.83
N SER A 401 6.88 5.66 16.55
CA SER A 401 6.68 4.34 15.95
C SER A 401 7.58 3.28 16.60
N LEU A 402 8.85 3.59 16.83
CA LEU A 402 9.76 2.69 17.57
C LEU A 402 9.22 2.36 18.98
N ALA A 403 8.78 3.39 19.72
CA ALA A 403 8.27 3.21 21.06
C ALA A 403 6.96 2.40 21.08
N THR A 404 6.01 2.72 20.23
CA THR A 404 4.70 2.05 20.20
C THR A 404 4.77 0.63 19.69
N ILE A 405 5.63 0.34 18.70
CA ILE A 405 5.92 -1.03 18.24
C ILE A 405 6.59 -1.83 19.36
N ALA A 406 7.52 -1.22 20.13
CA ALA A 406 8.13 -1.89 21.27
C ALA A 406 7.10 -2.21 22.37
N ILE A 407 6.19 -1.26 22.67
CA ILE A 407 5.07 -1.48 23.60
C ILE A 407 4.19 -2.64 23.10
N LEU A 408 3.80 -2.65 21.83
CA LEU A 408 2.98 -3.71 21.24
C LEU A 408 3.65 -5.08 21.38
N TYR A 409 4.89 -5.23 20.93
CA TYR A 409 5.52 -6.54 20.84
C TYR A 409 6.15 -7.04 22.15
N ARG A 410 6.49 -6.17 23.10
CA ARG A 410 7.03 -6.57 24.41
C ARG A 410 6.00 -6.51 25.52
N GLY A 411 5.00 -5.65 25.39
CA GLY A 411 3.99 -5.42 26.42
C GLY A 411 2.77 -6.31 26.35
N THR A 412 2.59 -7.07 25.24
CA THR A 412 1.41 -7.92 25.07
C THR A 412 1.76 -9.40 25.24
N ALA A 413 1.16 -10.02 26.27
CA ALA A 413 1.35 -11.44 26.57
C ALA A 413 0.34 -12.35 25.85
N GLY A 414 -0.77 -11.81 25.32
CA GLY A 414 -1.84 -12.55 24.66
C GLY A 414 -2.82 -11.63 23.94
N TYR A 415 -3.82 -12.23 23.28
CA TYR A 415 -4.89 -11.48 22.65
C TYR A 415 -5.89 -10.96 23.70
N GLY A 416 -6.36 -9.73 23.52
CA GLY A 416 -7.33 -9.08 24.39
C GLY A 416 -7.32 -7.57 24.23
N TRP A 417 -7.99 -6.85 25.14
CA TRP A 417 -8.10 -5.38 25.05
C TRP A 417 -6.75 -4.66 25.08
N GLY A 418 -5.78 -5.16 25.86
CA GLY A 418 -4.42 -4.61 25.91
C GLY A 418 -3.70 -4.72 24.56
N PHE A 419 -3.84 -5.88 23.88
CA PHE A 419 -3.33 -6.08 22.53
C PHE A 419 -3.99 -5.15 21.52
N LEU A 420 -5.32 -5.01 21.56
CA LEU A 420 -6.07 -4.12 20.66
C LEU A 420 -5.69 -2.65 20.86
N ALA A 421 -5.58 -2.21 22.12
CA ALA A 421 -5.15 -0.85 22.45
C ALA A 421 -3.71 -0.56 22.01
N ALA A 422 -2.79 -1.50 22.22
CA ALA A 422 -1.40 -1.38 21.74
C ALA A 422 -1.34 -1.38 20.20
N SER A 423 -2.15 -2.20 19.53
CA SER A 423 -2.27 -2.24 18.07
C SER A 423 -2.83 -0.93 17.51
N PHE A 424 -3.85 -0.35 18.14
CA PHE A 424 -4.38 0.97 17.82
C PHE A 424 -3.28 2.04 17.94
N LEU A 425 -2.56 2.07 19.06
CA LEU A 425 -1.52 3.07 19.32
C LEU A 425 -0.34 2.94 18.34
N ALA A 426 0.13 1.71 18.08
CA ALA A 426 1.19 1.45 17.11
C ALA A 426 0.76 1.87 15.70
N SER A 427 -0.49 1.61 15.32
CA SER A 427 -1.01 2.02 14.01
C SER A 427 -1.21 3.53 13.90
N THR A 428 -1.57 4.21 14.99
CA THR A 428 -1.68 5.69 15.04
C THR A 428 -0.35 6.34 14.63
N THR A 429 0.77 5.82 15.10
CA THR A 429 2.09 6.38 14.78
C THR A 429 2.61 5.90 13.42
N THR A 430 2.56 4.59 13.13
CA THR A 430 3.12 4.02 11.90
C THR A 430 2.33 4.40 10.66
N ALA A 431 1.02 4.54 10.74
CA ALA A 431 0.20 5.01 9.62
C ALA A 431 0.13 6.55 9.53
N GLY A 432 0.55 7.28 10.57
CA GLY A 432 0.62 8.74 10.55
C GLY A 432 1.45 9.30 9.39
N PHE A 433 2.45 8.56 8.91
CA PHE A 433 3.23 8.93 7.73
C PHE A 433 2.38 9.12 6.47
N TYR A 434 1.25 8.41 6.34
CA TYR A 434 0.35 8.56 5.19
C TYR A 434 -0.45 9.89 5.22
N GLY A 435 -0.52 10.57 6.35
CA GLY A 435 -0.96 11.96 6.44
C GLY A 435 0.15 12.95 6.12
N TRP A 436 1.42 12.58 6.37
CA TRP A 436 2.58 13.42 6.08
C TRP A 436 2.92 13.45 4.58
N PHE A 437 2.87 12.33 3.86
CA PHE A 437 3.28 12.24 2.45
C PHE A 437 2.45 13.13 1.51
N PRO A 438 1.11 13.12 1.54
CA PRO A 438 0.32 13.98 0.65
C PRO A 438 0.55 15.48 0.90
N LEU A 439 1.00 15.84 2.11
CA LEU A 439 1.36 17.21 2.45
C LEU A 439 2.78 17.56 1.97
N ALA A 440 3.77 16.74 2.33
CA ALA A 440 5.17 17.10 2.17
C ALA A 440 5.72 16.83 0.76
N LEU A 441 5.35 15.71 0.11
CA LEU A 441 5.92 15.35 -1.19
C LEU A 441 5.65 16.39 -2.29
N PRO A 442 4.42 16.95 -2.45
CA PRO A 442 4.18 17.99 -3.44
C PRO A 442 5.01 19.27 -3.23
N GLU A 443 5.33 19.58 -1.97
CA GLU A 443 6.10 20.78 -1.60
C GLU A 443 7.61 20.68 -1.90
N LEU A 444 8.11 19.46 -2.15
CA LEU A 444 9.52 19.22 -2.43
C LEU A 444 9.90 19.47 -3.90
N PHE A 445 8.92 19.54 -4.83
CA PHE A 445 9.19 19.51 -6.26
C PHE A 445 8.48 20.63 -7.02
N PRO A 446 9.17 21.25 -8.02
CA PRO A 446 8.56 22.21 -8.92
C PRO A 446 7.37 21.64 -9.68
N THR A 447 6.38 22.50 -10.00
CA THR A 447 5.12 22.12 -10.64
C THR A 447 5.32 21.25 -11.88
N VAL A 448 6.27 21.60 -12.74
CA VAL A 448 6.57 20.90 -14.01
C VAL A 448 6.93 19.42 -13.80
N VAL A 449 7.64 19.10 -12.72
CA VAL A 449 8.15 17.75 -12.45
C VAL A 449 7.48 17.07 -11.24
N ARG A 450 6.56 17.76 -10.57
CA ARG A 450 5.96 17.35 -9.30
C ARG A 450 5.35 15.96 -9.37
N THR A 451 4.46 15.71 -10.33
CA THR A 451 3.77 14.41 -10.46
C THR A 451 4.75 13.27 -10.69
N THR A 452 5.73 13.46 -11.57
CA THR A 452 6.77 12.46 -11.85
C THR A 452 7.67 12.22 -10.64
N ALA A 453 8.12 13.28 -9.99
CA ALA A 453 9.08 13.19 -8.88
C ALA A 453 8.46 12.60 -7.61
N GLN A 454 7.26 13.04 -7.23
CA GLN A 454 6.54 12.47 -6.07
C GLN A 454 6.06 11.04 -6.35
N GLY A 455 5.62 10.76 -7.59
CA GLY A 455 5.24 9.42 -8.02
C GLY A 455 6.41 8.44 -7.94
N PHE A 456 7.58 8.84 -8.42
CA PHE A 456 8.82 8.05 -8.25
C PHE A 456 9.14 7.84 -6.77
N ALA A 457 9.17 8.92 -5.97
CA ALA A 457 9.55 8.85 -4.57
C ALA A 457 8.67 7.88 -3.78
N PHE A 458 7.36 7.95 -3.95
CA PHE A 458 6.43 7.08 -3.25
C PHE A 458 6.45 5.64 -3.78
N ASN A 459 6.45 5.46 -5.10
CA ASN A 459 6.41 4.13 -5.71
C ASN A 459 7.74 3.37 -5.54
N PHE A 460 8.90 4.04 -5.63
CA PHE A 460 10.17 3.38 -5.36
C PHE A 460 10.31 3.02 -3.87
N GLY A 461 9.70 3.79 -2.96
CA GLY A 461 9.56 3.42 -1.55
C GLY A 461 8.84 2.08 -1.35
N ARG A 462 7.87 1.74 -2.21
CA ARG A 462 7.20 0.42 -2.21
C ARG A 462 8.14 -0.73 -2.56
N VAL A 463 9.11 -0.50 -3.45
CA VAL A 463 10.15 -1.51 -3.77
C VAL A 463 11.01 -1.79 -2.54
N LEU A 464 11.42 -0.76 -1.80
CA LEU A 464 12.15 -0.92 -0.54
C LEU A 464 11.32 -1.69 0.49
N ALA A 465 10.04 -1.36 0.62
CA ALA A 465 9.11 -2.05 1.52
C ALA A 465 8.86 -3.51 1.12
N ALA A 466 8.85 -3.83 -0.17
CA ALA A 466 8.71 -5.19 -0.67
C ALA A 466 9.89 -6.07 -0.21
N VAL A 467 11.13 -5.55 -0.29
CA VAL A 467 12.31 -6.25 0.25
C VAL A 467 12.13 -6.53 1.74
N GLY A 468 11.67 -5.53 2.52
CA GLY A 468 11.39 -5.70 3.95
C GLY A 468 10.32 -6.75 4.24
N SER A 469 9.23 -6.72 3.49
CA SER A 469 8.14 -7.70 3.64
C SER A 469 8.59 -9.13 3.33
N LEU A 470 9.48 -9.32 2.33
CA LEU A 470 10.09 -10.62 2.01
C LEU A 470 10.98 -11.15 3.16
N GLN A 471 11.62 -10.26 3.93
CA GLN A 471 12.48 -10.65 5.03
C GLN A 471 11.71 -10.99 6.32
N THR A 472 10.41 -10.70 6.40
CA THR A 472 9.63 -10.97 7.62
C THR A 472 9.57 -12.46 7.93
N ALA A 473 9.25 -13.32 6.97
CA ALA A 473 9.21 -14.77 7.17
C ALA A 473 10.59 -15.38 7.49
N PRO A 474 11.69 -15.07 6.75
CA PRO A 474 13.05 -15.49 7.13
C PRO A 474 13.48 -15.02 8.54
N LEU A 475 13.12 -13.82 8.95
CA LEU A 475 13.41 -13.31 10.31
C LEU A 475 12.63 -14.09 11.38
N ILE A 476 11.36 -14.39 11.13
CA ILE A 476 10.56 -15.25 12.01
C ILE A 476 11.24 -16.62 12.13
N ALA A 477 11.60 -17.27 11.03
CA ALA A 477 12.28 -18.56 11.01
C ALA A 477 13.64 -18.50 11.73
N TYR A 478 14.40 -17.41 11.57
CA TYR A 478 15.66 -17.19 12.28
C TYR A 478 15.47 -17.10 13.80
N PHE A 479 14.53 -16.28 14.27
CA PHE A 479 14.26 -16.10 15.69
C PHE A 479 13.52 -17.28 16.34
N ALA A 480 12.92 -18.16 15.54
CA ALA A 480 12.27 -19.39 16.00
C ALA A 480 13.28 -20.50 16.35
N ARG A 481 14.53 -20.38 15.90
CA ARG A 481 15.57 -21.41 16.17
C ARG A 481 15.81 -21.57 17.67
N GLY A 482 15.74 -22.81 18.13
CA GLY A 482 15.94 -23.13 19.55
C GLY A 482 14.75 -22.83 20.46
N LEU A 483 13.62 -22.39 19.93
CA LEU A 483 12.37 -22.26 20.67
C LEU A 483 11.55 -23.56 20.61
N ASP A 484 10.61 -23.71 21.55
CA ASP A 484 9.64 -24.81 21.52
C ASP A 484 8.85 -24.79 20.19
N PRO A 485 8.88 -25.88 19.38
CA PRO A 485 8.20 -25.93 18.09
C PRO A 485 6.71 -25.56 18.14
N ALA A 486 6.04 -25.85 19.26
CA ALA A 486 4.61 -25.54 19.43
C ALA A 486 4.34 -24.03 19.47
N ARG A 487 5.31 -23.21 19.92
CA ARG A 487 5.20 -21.77 20.09
C ARG A 487 6.22 -20.96 19.28
N ALA A 488 7.13 -21.63 18.58
CA ALA A 488 8.29 -21.00 17.95
C ALA A 488 7.93 -19.82 17.04
N GLU A 489 6.95 -19.99 16.15
CA GLU A 489 6.49 -18.91 15.26
C GLU A 489 5.86 -17.75 16.05
N LEU A 490 5.05 -18.07 17.05
CA LEU A 490 4.34 -17.10 17.87
C LEU A 490 5.29 -16.21 18.67
N ASP A 491 6.32 -16.80 19.29
CA ASP A 491 7.31 -16.12 20.13
C ASP A 491 8.41 -15.43 19.30
N ALA A 492 8.66 -15.90 18.08
CA ALA A 492 9.60 -15.30 17.13
C ALA A 492 9.03 -14.05 16.44
N PHE A 493 7.72 -13.99 16.24
CA PHE A 493 7.05 -12.90 15.53
C PHE A 493 7.34 -11.51 16.12
N PRO A 494 7.22 -11.29 17.46
CA PRO A 494 7.56 -10.01 18.08
C PRO A 494 9.02 -9.60 17.85
N ARG A 495 9.96 -10.56 17.87
CA ARG A 495 11.38 -10.29 17.64
C ARG A 495 11.63 -9.84 16.19
N ALA A 496 10.98 -10.48 15.23
CA ALA A 496 11.06 -10.10 13.82
C ALA A 496 10.46 -8.70 13.58
N GLY A 497 9.30 -8.40 14.15
CA GLY A 497 8.66 -7.08 14.06
C GLY A 497 9.50 -5.96 14.67
N LEU A 498 10.12 -6.21 15.83
CA LEU A 498 11.07 -5.28 16.47
C LEU A 498 12.31 -5.06 15.60
N ALA A 499 12.90 -6.12 15.04
CA ALA A 499 14.06 -6.01 14.16
C ALA A 499 13.76 -5.16 12.92
N LEU A 500 12.59 -5.35 12.29
CA LEU A 500 12.17 -4.55 11.14
C LEU A 500 11.89 -3.08 11.52
N SER A 501 11.43 -2.81 12.74
CA SER A 501 11.15 -1.44 13.19
C SER A 501 12.42 -0.58 13.32
N VAL A 502 13.61 -1.16 13.41
CA VAL A 502 14.91 -0.44 13.44
C VAL A 502 15.07 0.48 12.21
N ILE A 503 14.37 0.20 11.10
CA ILE A 503 14.36 1.06 9.91
C ILE A 503 13.98 2.52 10.22
N TYR A 504 13.18 2.77 11.25
CA TYR A 504 12.81 4.13 11.66
C TYR A 504 14.01 4.95 12.13
N LEU A 505 15.10 4.33 12.61
CA LEU A 505 16.35 5.05 12.93
C LEU A 505 16.98 5.65 11.67
N VAL A 506 16.88 4.95 10.53
CA VAL A 506 17.32 5.47 9.23
C VAL A 506 16.48 6.69 8.84
N GLY A 507 15.17 6.62 9.03
CA GLY A 507 14.26 7.73 8.76
C GLY A 507 14.56 8.96 9.63
N LEU A 508 14.87 8.73 10.91
CA LEU A 508 15.24 9.78 11.87
C LEU A 508 16.46 10.59 11.41
N VAL A 509 17.42 9.94 10.76
CA VAL A 509 18.63 10.61 10.21
C VAL A 509 18.32 11.27 8.86
N LEU A 510 17.70 10.54 7.93
CA LEU A 510 17.52 10.99 6.55
C LEU A 510 16.60 12.21 6.43
N VAL A 511 15.61 12.37 7.32
CA VAL A 511 14.66 13.49 7.23
C VAL A 511 15.33 14.86 7.33
N TRP A 512 16.49 14.96 7.98
CA TRP A 512 17.22 16.22 8.10
C TRP A 512 17.92 16.64 6.81
N LEU A 513 18.07 15.73 5.83
CA LEU A 513 18.71 15.99 4.54
C LEU A 513 17.76 16.57 3.48
N ILE A 514 16.42 16.50 3.70
CA ILE A 514 15.44 17.16 2.82
C ILE A 514 15.22 18.62 3.25
N PRO A 515 14.77 19.52 2.37
CA PRO A 515 14.46 20.90 2.76
C PRO A 515 13.23 20.99 3.68
N GLU A 516 13.21 21.93 4.62
CA GLU A 516 11.98 22.28 5.34
C GLU A 516 11.11 23.18 4.47
N THR A 517 9.84 22.80 4.34
CA THR A 517 8.89 23.44 3.43
C THR A 517 7.77 24.20 4.15
N ARG A 518 7.73 24.16 5.49
CA ARG A 518 6.70 24.85 6.27
C ARG A 518 6.62 26.33 5.93
N GLY A 519 5.39 26.81 5.63
CA GLY A 519 5.13 28.23 5.36
C GLY A 519 5.66 28.73 4.03
N LYS A 520 6.20 27.83 3.17
CA LYS A 520 6.64 28.18 1.82
C LYS A 520 5.54 27.91 0.81
N PRO A 521 5.40 28.76 -0.24
CA PRO A 521 4.54 28.45 -1.36
C PRO A 521 5.03 27.18 -2.06
N LEU A 522 4.15 26.57 -2.87
CA LEU A 522 4.58 25.47 -3.73
C LEU A 522 5.66 25.95 -4.70
N PRO A 523 6.74 25.20 -4.90
CA PRO A 523 7.74 25.55 -5.92
C PRO A 523 7.11 25.61 -7.31
N GLU A 524 7.40 26.67 -8.05
CA GLU A 524 6.94 26.86 -9.44
C GLU A 524 7.73 26.02 -10.44
#